data_2a73bc7bc2488ef16fbf97495306e524
#
_entry.id   2a73bc7bc2488ef16fbf97495306e524
#
_cell.length_a   1.000
_cell.length_b   1.000
_cell.length_c   1.000
_cell.angle_alpha   90.00
_cell.angle_beta   90.00
_cell.angle_gamma   90.00
#
_symmetry.space_group_name_H-M   'P 1'
#
loop_
_entity.id
_entity.type
_entity.pdbx_description
1 polymer ?
#
loop_
_entity_poly.entity_id
_entity_poly.type
_entity_poly.pdbx_seq_one_letter_code
_entity_poly.pdbx_strand_id
1 'polypeptide(L)'
;MGPVSAEIEIDVPRQRAFEAIADLSLRPAFTDHFLTDFHLTRIEPTGIGAGARFRIAVRPRRVWMDTTIVEAEAPHRLVEHGKGGRVNRIPSVTLWEVTEAPGGLTRVHVSYWTEPSNPVDRGLELLSAGSIPYERRWREALRRLRDLLEAGDLEDERVTVAGGNPHATGIP
;
A
#
# COMPACT_ATOMS: atom_id res chain seq x y z
N MET A 1 -6.09 -13.94 7.90
CA MET A 1 -6.51 -14.06 6.46
C MET A 1 -5.32 -14.56 5.69
N GLY A 2 -5.50 -15.59 4.84
CA GLY A 2 -4.45 -16.08 3.96
C GLY A 2 -4.02 -15.00 2.94
N PRO A 3 -2.88 -15.20 2.26
CA PRO A 3 -2.35 -14.23 1.33
C PRO A 3 -3.34 -13.95 0.19
N VAL A 4 -3.51 -12.66 -0.09
CA VAL A 4 -4.23 -12.14 -1.25
C VAL A 4 -3.19 -11.45 -2.11
N SER A 5 -3.13 -11.76 -3.39
CA SER A 5 -2.13 -11.20 -4.29
C SER A 5 -2.74 -10.60 -5.55
N ALA A 6 -2.00 -9.67 -6.13
CA ALA A 6 -2.26 -9.10 -7.44
C ALA A 6 -0.94 -8.77 -8.13
N GLU A 7 -0.95 -8.79 -9.45
CA GLU A 7 0.23 -8.42 -10.25
C GLU A 7 -0.16 -7.61 -11.50
N ILE A 8 0.80 -6.88 -12.02
CA ILE A 8 0.67 -6.12 -13.26
C ILE A 8 2.04 -5.96 -13.94
N GLU A 9 2.02 -5.81 -15.26
CA GLU A 9 3.20 -5.45 -16.05
C GLU A 9 3.11 -3.96 -16.44
N ILE A 10 4.24 -3.24 -16.35
CA ILE A 10 4.35 -1.78 -16.53
C ILE A 10 5.53 -1.50 -17.44
N ASP A 11 5.37 -0.56 -18.36
CA ASP A 11 6.43 -0.13 -19.28
C ASP A 11 7.28 1.01 -18.67
N VAL A 12 7.96 0.69 -17.57
CA VAL A 12 8.97 1.58 -16.95
C VAL A 12 10.12 0.76 -16.39
N PRO A 13 11.31 1.35 -16.19
CA PRO A 13 12.42 0.65 -15.54
C PRO A 13 12.07 0.17 -14.12
N ARG A 14 12.57 -1.00 -13.72
CA ARG A 14 12.34 -1.58 -12.38
C ARG A 14 12.66 -0.61 -11.24
N GLN A 15 13.75 0.14 -11.39
CA GLN A 15 14.16 1.13 -10.40
C GLN A 15 13.06 2.16 -10.16
N ARG A 16 12.46 2.70 -11.23
CA ARG A 16 11.37 3.68 -11.12
C ARG A 16 10.11 3.10 -10.50
N ALA A 17 9.73 1.88 -10.88
CA ALA A 17 8.59 1.18 -10.27
C ALA A 17 8.82 0.94 -8.77
N PHE A 18 10.02 0.51 -8.39
CA PHE A 18 10.39 0.29 -7.00
C PHE A 18 10.36 1.59 -6.18
N GLU A 19 10.96 2.67 -6.68
CA GLU A 19 10.98 3.98 -6.02
C GLU A 19 9.56 4.50 -5.75
N ALA A 20 8.66 4.35 -6.72
CA ALA A 20 7.26 4.73 -6.57
C ALA A 20 6.53 3.92 -5.48
N ILE A 21 6.83 2.63 -5.36
CA ILE A 21 6.26 1.75 -4.33
C ILE A 21 6.87 2.04 -2.96
N ALA A 22 8.17 2.30 -2.90
CA ALA A 22 8.92 2.52 -1.66
C ALA A 22 8.68 3.90 -1.04
N ASP A 23 8.19 4.87 -1.80
CA ASP A 23 7.79 6.18 -1.30
C ASP A 23 6.34 6.16 -0.79
N LEU A 24 6.17 6.08 0.53
CA LEU A 24 4.85 6.04 1.16
C LEU A 24 4.05 7.33 0.92
N SER A 25 4.69 8.45 0.60
CA SER A 25 3.98 9.70 0.29
C SER A 25 3.19 9.63 -1.03
N LEU A 26 3.59 8.76 -1.94
CA LEU A 26 2.94 8.51 -3.23
C LEU A 26 1.84 7.44 -3.15
N ARG A 27 1.76 6.69 -2.06
CA ARG A 27 0.83 5.58 -1.90
C ARG A 27 -0.65 5.95 -2.15
N PRO A 28 -1.15 7.10 -1.66
CA PRO A 28 -2.54 7.51 -1.89
C PRO A 28 -2.90 7.70 -3.36
N ALA A 29 -1.98 8.14 -4.20
CA ALA A 29 -2.22 8.37 -5.62
C ALA A 29 -2.86 7.15 -6.31
N PHE A 30 -2.50 5.95 -5.90
CA PHE A 30 -3.01 4.72 -6.50
C PHE A 30 -3.87 3.85 -5.57
N THR A 31 -3.96 4.18 -4.25
CA THR A 31 -4.71 3.36 -3.27
C THR A 31 -5.89 4.07 -2.61
N ASP A 32 -6.15 5.34 -2.85
CA ASP A 32 -7.17 6.18 -2.20
C ASP A 32 -8.59 5.61 -2.28
N HIS A 33 -8.88 4.80 -3.29
CA HIS A 33 -10.18 4.14 -3.48
C HIS A 33 -10.51 3.11 -2.39
N PHE A 34 -9.53 2.70 -1.57
CA PHE A 34 -9.76 1.78 -0.44
C PHE A 34 -8.90 2.07 0.80
N LEU A 35 -7.77 2.78 0.66
CA LEU A 35 -6.98 3.31 1.77
C LEU A 35 -7.28 4.80 1.93
N THR A 36 -8.09 5.14 2.92
CA THR A 36 -8.52 6.53 3.16
C THR A 36 -7.83 7.13 4.37
N ASP A 37 -7.90 8.45 4.53
CA ASP A 37 -7.28 9.17 5.64
C ASP A 37 -5.77 8.84 5.80
N PHE A 38 -5.11 8.65 4.68
CA PHE A 38 -3.69 8.27 4.62
C PHE A 38 -2.81 9.45 5.03
N HIS A 39 -1.90 9.21 5.96
CA HIS A 39 -0.89 10.18 6.37
C HIS A 39 0.38 9.48 6.84
N LEU A 40 1.51 10.14 6.65
CA LEU A 40 2.80 9.66 7.12
C LEU A 40 2.88 9.75 8.64
N THR A 41 3.50 8.76 9.28
CA THR A 41 3.80 8.77 10.72
C THR A 41 5.25 9.18 11.01
N ARG A 42 6.05 9.36 9.96
CA ARG A 42 7.44 9.80 9.98
C ARG A 42 7.66 10.87 8.90
N ILE A 43 8.66 11.71 9.10
CA ILE A 43 9.04 12.76 8.13
C ILE A 43 9.60 12.14 6.86
N GLU A 44 10.47 11.12 7.01
CA GLU A 44 11.03 10.39 5.87
C GLU A 44 10.00 9.40 5.32
N PRO A 45 9.57 9.55 4.07
CA PRO A 45 8.56 8.69 3.46
C PRO A 45 9.13 7.39 2.90
N THR A 46 10.45 7.26 2.82
CA THR A 46 11.17 6.15 2.18
C THR A 46 12.13 5.45 3.14
N GLY A 47 12.55 4.24 2.77
CA GLY A 47 13.53 3.45 3.50
C GLY A 47 12.99 2.74 4.73
N ILE A 48 13.87 1.95 5.36
CA ILE A 48 13.52 1.17 6.56
C ILE A 48 13.14 2.11 7.70
N GLY A 49 11.98 1.86 8.32
CA GLY A 49 11.43 2.68 9.39
C GLY A 49 10.46 3.76 8.91
N ALA A 50 10.36 4.04 7.62
CA ALA A 50 9.30 4.88 7.08
C ALA A 50 7.93 4.26 7.40
N GLY A 51 6.96 5.09 7.77
CA GLY A 51 5.68 4.59 8.22
C GLY A 51 4.52 5.48 7.84
N ALA A 52 3.35 4.86 7.76
CA ALA A 52 2.10 5.54 7.45
C ALA A 52 0.94 4.98 8.28
N ARG A 53 -0.10 5.78 8.41
CA ARG A 53 -1.37 5.41 9.04
C ARG A 53 -2.50 5.73 8.08
N PHE A 54 -3.46 4.82 7.98
CA PHE A 54 -4.59 4.95 7.07
C PHE A 54 -5.80 4.16 7.57
N ARG A 55 -6.95 4.38 6.95
CA ARG A 55 -8.13 3.54 7.15
C ARG A 55 -8.37 2.66 5.95
N ILE A 56 -8.66 1.40 6.20
CA ILE A 56 -9.23 0.53 5.18
C ILE A 56 -10.74 0.80 5.13
N ALA A 57 -11.20 1.31 3.99
CA ALA A 57 -12.61 1.60 3.77
C ALA A 57 -13.37 0.31 3.41
N VAL A 58 -13.87 -0.37 4.43
CA VAL A 58 -14.68 -1.58 4.30
C VAL A 58 -16.05 -1.31 4.87
N ARG A 59 -17.05 -1.17 4.02
CA ARG A 59 -18.42 -1.03 4.50
C ARG A 59 -18.92 -2.34 5.12
N PRO A 60 -19.56 -2.31 6.30
CA PRO A 60 -19.93 -1.11 7.08
C PRO A 60 -18.84 -0.59 8.03
N ARG A 61 -17.68 -1.21 8.07
CA ARG A 61 -16.62 -0.90 9.04
C ARG A 61 -15.45 -0.17 8.41
N ARG A 62 -14.87 0.75 9.19
CA ARG A 62 -13.60 1.40 8.88
C ARG A 62 -12.57 0.93 9.90
N VAL A 63 -11.46 0.40 9.44
CA VAL A 63 -10.41 -0.14 10.31
C VAL A 63 -9.15 0.70 10.13
N TRP A 64 -8.63 1.24 11.24
CA TRP A 64 -7.33 1.88 11.24
C TRP A 64 -6.23 0.83 11.10
N MET A 65 -5.23 1.17 10.29
CA MET A 65 -4.02 0.40 10.07
C MET A 65 -2.81 1.31 10.18
N ASP A 66 -1.77 0.83 10.82
CA ASP A 66 -0.44 1.40 10.75
C ASP A 66 0.42 0.48 9.89
N THR A 67 1.32 1.02 9.09
CA THR A 67 2.34 0.26 8.35
C THR A 67 3.72 0.86 8.54
N THR A 68 4.75 0.03 8.47
CA THR A 68 6.15 0.45 8.56
C THR A 68 6.98 -0.42 7.62
N ILE A 69 7.84 0.20 6.82
CA ILE A 69 8.80 -0.51 5.97
C ILE A 69 9.85 -1.16 6.87
N VAL A 70 9.97 -2.47 6.78
CA VAL A 70 10.94 -3.26 7.58
C VAL A 70 12.07 -3.83 6.74
N GLU A 71 11.87 -3.94 5.43
CA GLU A 71 12.87 -4.42 4.47
C GLU A 71 12.72 -3.65 3.16
N ALA A 72 13.84 -3.24 2.58
CA ALA A 72 13.89 -2.54 1.29
C ALA A 72 15.14 -2.95 0.52
N GLU A 73 14.99 -3.90 -0.40
CA GLU A 73 16.04 -4.39 -1.30
C GLU A 73 15.80 -3.84 -2.71
N ALA A 74 16.27 -2.63 -2.96
CA ALA A 74 16.10 -1.98 -4.26
C ALA A 74 16.87 -2.71 -5.38
N PRO A 75 16.31 -2.85 -6.57
CA PRO A 75 14.94 -2.53 -6.99
C PRO A 75 14.00 -3.76 -6.97
N HIS A 76 14.16 -4.69 -6.04
CA HIS A 76 13.57 -6.02 -6.13
C HIS A 76 12.44 -6.28 -5.15
N ARG A 77 12.61 -5.84 -3.89
CA ARG A 77 11.73 -6.28 -2.81
C ARG A 77 11.52 -5.20 -1.75
N LEU A 78 10.26 -5.05 -1.31
CA LEU A 78 9.88 -4.21 -0.19
C LEU A 78 8.95 -5.00 0.73
N VAL A 79 9.19 -4.97 2.04
CA VAL A 79 8.32 -5.59 3.05
C VAL A 79 7.85 -4.53 4.02
N GLU A 80 6.55 -4.50 4.23
CA GLU A 80 5.90 -3.65 5.21
C GLU A 80 5.23 -4.51 6.28
N HIS A 81 5.49 -4.20 7.54
CA HIS A 81 4.75 -4.75 8.66
C HIS A 81 3.71 -3.74 9.13
N GLY A 82 2.48 -4.21 9.23
CA GLY A 82 1.36 -3.41 9.70
C GLY A 82 0.74 -3.95 10.97
N LYS A 83 -0.04 -3.09 11.61
CA LYS A 83 -0.91 -3.46 12.72
C LYS A 83 -2.26 -2.79 12.53
N GLY A 84 -3.34 -3.55 12.72
CA GLY A 84 -4.67 -3.02 12.50
C GLY A 84 -5.74 -3.60 13.41
N GLY A 85 -6.98 -3.20 13.15
CA GLY A 85 -8.13 -3.61 13.92
C GLY A 85 -8.36 -2.77 15.16
N ARG A 86 -9.35 -3.21 15.98
CA ARG A 86 -9.64 -2.55 17.24
C ARG A 86 -8.46 -2.75 18.18
N VAL A 87 -7.78 -1.65 18.57
CA VAL A 87 -6.61 -1.66 19.45
C VAL A 87 -5.30 -2.12 18.80
N ASN A 88 -5.14 -2.03 17.47
CA ASN A 88 -3.90 -2.36 16.75
C ASN A 88 -3.32 -3.77 17.06
N ARG A 89 -4.19 -4.78 17.16
CA ARG A 89 -3.78 -6.12 17.62
C ARG A 89 -3.59 -7.15 16.51
N ILE A 90 -4.04 -6.86 15.30
CA ILE A 90 -3.92 -7.80 14.18
C ILE A 90 -2.71 -7.43 13.35
N PRO A 91 -1.60 -8.20 13.42
CA PRO A 91 -0.46 -8.00 12.55
C PRO A 91 -0.84 -8.23 11.09
N SER A 92 -0.24 -7.47 10.20
CA SER A 92 -0.36 -7.66 8.76
C SER A 92 1.01 -7.52 8.09
N VAL A 93 1.15 -8.15 6.95
CA VAL A 93 2.34 -8.03 6.11
C VAL A 93 1.91 -7.67 4.70
N THR A 94 2.61 -6.71 4.10
CA THR A 94 2.53 -6.41 2.68
C THR A 94 3.90 -6.65 2.07
N LEU A 95 3.97 -7.54 1.10
CA LEU A 95 5.16 -7.86 0.34
C LEU A 95 4.99 -7.32 -1.08
N TRP A 96 5.96 -6.56 -1.54
CA TRP A 96 6.09 -6.10 -2.91
C TRP A 96 7.30 -6.74 -3.56
N GLU A 97 7.13 -7.25 -4.75
CA GLU A 97 8.20 -7.81 -5.57
C GLU A 97 8.19 -7.15 -6.95
N VAL A 98 9.36 -6.72 -7.39
CA VAL A 98 9.56 -6.06 -8.69
C VAL A 98 10.56 -6.85 -9.50
N THR A 99 10.10 -7.45 -10.59
CA THR A 99 10.88 -8.37 -11.42
C THR A 99 10.82 -7.95 -12.90
N GLU A 100 11.70 -8.50 -13.70
CA GLU A 100 11.63 -8.36 -15.15
C GLU A 100 10.49 -9.21 -15.73
N ALA A 101 9.81 -8.66 -16.74
CA ALA A 101 8.82 -9.36 -17.51
C ALA A 101 9.25 -9.42 -18.99
N PRO A 102 8.67 -10.33 -19.79
CA PRO A 102 8.94 -10.42 -21.23
C PRO A 102 8.76 -9.08 -21.94
N GLY A 103 9.56 -8.83 -22.96
CA GLY A 103 9.46 -7.59 -23.74
C GLY A 103 10.10 -6.37 -23.09
N GLY A 104 10.88 -6.54 -22.02
CA GLY A 104 11.54 -5.43 -21.31
C GLY A 104 10.63 -4.71 -20.32
N LEU A 105 9.43 -5.26 -20.06
CA LEU A 105 8.49 -4.73 -19.08
C LEU A 105 8.94 -5.03 -17.65
N THR A 106 8.41 -4.28 -16.71
CA THR A 106 8.57 -4.52 -15.27
C THR A 106 7.30 -5.14 -14.71
N ARG A 107 7.44 -6.30 -14.04
CA ARG A 107 6.33 -6.92 -13.30
C ARG A 107 6.37 -6.46 -11.85
N VAL A 108 5.26 -5.91 -11.39
CA VAL A 108 5.02 -5.56 -9.99
C VAL A 108 4.01 -6.55 -9.43
N HIS A 109 4.40 -7.23 -8.36
CA HIS A 109 3.56 -8.17 -7.61
C HIS A 109 3.39 -7.67 -6.18
N VAL A 110 2.16 -7.69 -5.67
CA VAL A 110 1.85 -7.39 -4.27
C VAL A 110 1.14 -8.56 -3.62
N SER A 111 1.61 -8.95 -2.43
CA SER A 111 0.96 -9.91 -1.56
C SER A 111 0.64 -9.27 -0.22
N TYR A 112 -0.59 -9.46 0.26
CA TYR A 112 -1.06 -8.96 1.55
C TYR A 112 -1.69 -10.07 2.36
N TRP A 113 -1.32 -10.19 3.65
CA TRP A 113 -1.94 -11.12 4.58
C TRP A 113 -1.97 -10.58 6.01
N THR A 114 -2.74 -11.22 6.85
CA THR A 114 -2.84 -10.89 8.27
C THR A 114 -2.57 -12.12 9.11
N GLU A 115 -1.98 -11.91 10.30
CA GLU A 115 -1.55 -12.97 11.22
C GLU A 115 -2.27 -12.80 12.57
N PRO A 116 -3.55 -13.19 12.68
CA PRO A 116 -4.29 -13.07 13.94
C PRO A 116 -3.66 -13.96 15.02
N SER A 117 -3.31 -13.35 16.15
CA SER A 117 -2.55 -14.00 17.24
C SER A 117 -3.42 -14.89 18.15
N ASN A 118 -4.75 -14.77 18.05
CA ASN A 118 -5.66 -15.54 18.91
C ASN A 118 -6.93 -15.99 18.18
N PRO A 119 -7.64 -17.03 18.71
CA PRO A 119 -8.84 -17.58 18.07
C PRO A 119 -10.00 -16.58 17.92
N VAL A 120 -10.12 -15.60 18.82
CA VAL A 120 -11.17 -14.58 18.75
C VAL A 120 -10.93 -13.62 17.60
N ASP A 121 -9.68 -13.15 17.44
CA ASP A 121 -9.30 -12.29 16.34
C ASP A 121 -9.39 -13.04 15.00
N ARG A 122 -9.08 -14.35 14.97
CA ARG A 122 -9.29 -15.21 13.80
C ARG A 122 -10.78 -15.35 13.46
N GLY A 123 -11.65 -15.53 14.43
CA GLY A 123 -13.10 -15.57 14.23
C GLY A 123 -13.67 -14.24 13.72
N LEU A 124 -13.23 -13.11 14.28
CA LEU A 124 -13.62 -11.77 13.83
C LEU A 124 -13.10 -11.48 12.41
N GLU A 125 -11.92 -11.97 12.09
CA GLU A 125 -11.34 -11.84 10.76
C GLU A 125 -12.10 -12.66 9.72
N LEU A 126 -12.47 -13.91 10.01
CA LEU A 126 -13.28 -14.75 9.13
C LEU A 126 -14.64 -14.13 8.85
N LEU A 127 -15.27 -13.52 9.85
CA LEU A 127 -16.53 -12.78 9.69
C LEU A 127 -16.38 -11.49 8.88
N SER A 128 -15.17 -10.92 8.84
CA SER A 128 -14.86 -9.67 8.14
C SER A 128 -14.28 -9.92 6.75
N ALA A 129 -13.46 -10.96 6.58
CA ALA A 129 -12.70 -11.24 5.36
C ALA A 129 -13.59 -11.61 4.15
N GLY A 130 -14.74 -12.22 4.40
CA GLY A 130 -15.69 -12.57 3.33
C GLY A 130 -16.36 -11.36 2.65
N SER A 131 -16.22 -10.16 3.22
CA SER A 131 -16.87 -8.95 2.72
C SER A 131 -15.95 -8.01 1.94
N ILE A 132 -14.63 -8.28 1.93
CA ILE A 132 -13.65 -7.39 1.29
C ILE A 132 -13.02 -8.08 0.08
N PRO A 133 -13.27 -7.60 -1.12
CA PRO A 133 -12.57 -8.09 -2.30
C PRO A 133 -11.16 -7.47 -2.38
N TYR A 134 -10.26 -7.79 -1.42
CA TYR A 134 -8.89 -7.24 -1.37
C TYR A 134 -8.14 -7.45 -2.67
N GLU A 135 -8.25 -8.63 -3.28
CA GLU A 135 -7.61 -8.92 -4.57
C GLU A 135 -8.05 -7.92 -5.65
N ARG A 136 -9.36 -7.65 -5.74
CA ARG A 136 -9.90 -6.67 -6.70
C ARG A 136 -9.39 -5.27 -6.41
N ARG A 137 -9.27 -4.88 -5.12
CA ARG A 137 -8.77 -3.57 -4.69
C ARG A 137 -7.29 -3.41 -5.03
N TRP A 138 -6.48 -4.42 -4.74
CA TRP A 138 -5.07 -4.39 -5.11
C TRP A 138 -4.86 -4.40 -6.62
N ARG A 139 -5.65 -5.16 -7.36
CA ARG A 139 -5.61 -5.13 -8.83
C ARG A 139 -5.96 -3.76 -9.40
N GLU A 140 -6.92 -3.07 -8.82
CA GLU A 140 -7.26 -1.70 -9.19
C GLU A 140 -6.14 -0.72 -8.83
N ALA A 141 -5.55 -0.84 -7.65
CA ALA A 141 -4.40 -0.04 -7.23
C ALA A 141 -3.21 -0.19 -8.19
N LEU A 142 -2.90 -1.42 -8.57
CA LEU A 142 -1.81 -1.67 -9.53
C LEU A 142 -2.09 -1.08 -10.92
N ARG A 143 -3.34 -1.10 -11.40
CA ARG A 143 -3.69 -0.43 -12.66
C ARG A 143 -3.46 1.06 -12.59
N ARG A 144 -3.90 1.71 -11.52
CA ARG A 144 -3.66 3.14 -11.31
C ARG A 144 -2.17 3.46 -11.20
N LEU A 145 -1.41 2.63 -10.46
CA LEU A 145 0.04 2.78 -10.38
C LEU A 145 0.69 2.72 -11.77
N ARG A 146 0.31 1.75 -12.60
CA ARG A 146 0.78 1.65 -13.98
C ARG A 146 0.46 2.91 -14.77
N ASP A 147 -0.83 3.31 -14.77
CA ASP A 147 -1.30 4.43 -15.58
C ASP A 147 -0.59 5.74 -15.18
N LEU A 148 -0.35 5.97 -13.88
CA LEU A 148 0.42 7.12 -13.37
C LEU A 148 1.91 7.05 -13.73
N LEU A 149 2.52 5.87 -13.64
CA LEU A 149 3.95 5.70 -13.96
C LEU A 149 4.23 5.88 -15.44
N GLU A 150 3.39 5.31 -16.31
CA GLU A 150 3.51 5.41 -17.76
C GLU A 150 3.19 6.82 -18.26
N ALA A 151 2.27 7.55 -17.60
CA ALA A 151 1.99 8.97 -17.91
C ALA A 151 3.06 9.92 -17.36
N GLY A 152 3.79 9.53 -16.33
CA GLY A 152 4.77 10.41 -15.66
C GLY A 152 4.18 11.35 -14.60
N ASP A 153 2.91 11.18 -14.22
CA ASP A 153 2.14 12.11 -13.38
C ASP A 153 2.20 11.79 -11.88
N LEU A 154 2.92 10.74 -11.49
CA LEU A 154 2.89 10.24 -10.10
C LEU A 154 3.47 11.23 -9.08
N GLU A 155 4.43 12.08 -9.47
CA GLU A 155 5.16 12.93 -8.52
C GLU A 155 4.32 14.10 -7.94
N ASP A 156 3.22 14.46 -8.60
CA ASP A 156 2.35 15.56 -8.19
C ASP A 156 1.35 15.20 -7.07
N GLU A 157 1.26 13.92 -6.68
CA GLU A 157 0.24 13.35 -5.78
C GLU A 157 0.76 13.02 -4.36
N ARG A 158 1.81 13.68 -3.91
CA ARG A 158 2.43 13.39 -2.60
C ARG A 158 1.58 13.84 -1.42
N VAL A 159 1.55 13.02 -0.35
CA VAL A 159 0.96 13.40 0.95
C VAL A 159 2.03 13.70 1.99
N THR A 160 1.63 14.38 3.06
CA THR A 160 2.51 14.78 4.16
C THR A 160 2.14 14.09 5.47
N VAL A 161 2.91 14.34 6.53
CA VAL A 161 2.64 13.88 7.90
C VAL A 161 1.26 14.37 8.41
N ALA A 162 0.84 15.56 7.99
CA ALA A 162 -0.46 16.13 8.40
C ALA A 162 -1.66 15.55 7.63
N GLY A 163 -1.41 14.76 6.59
CA GLY A 163 -2.44 14.30 5.65
C GLY A 163 -2.94 15.45 4.76
N GLY A 164 -2.88 15.27 3.49
CA GLY A 164 -3.28 16.25 2.48
C GLY A 164 -2.21 16.47 1.43
N ASN A 165 -2.65 16.84 0.24
CA ASN A 165 -1.77 17.21 -0.86
C ASN A 165 -1.09 18.54 -0.51
N PRO A 166 0.25 18.65 -0.49
CA PRO A 166 0.96 19.90 -0.21
C PRO A 166 0.62 21.02 -1.21
N HIS A 167 0.08 20.71 -2.37
CA HIS A 167 -0.38 21.66 -3.37
C HIS A 167 -1.86 22.10 -3.22
N ALA A 168 -2.60 21.48 -2.28
CA ALA A 168 -4.00 21.87 -2.02
C ALA A 168 -4.17 23.12 -1.14
N THR A 169 -3.10 23.67 -0.59
CA THR A 169 -3.12 24.94 0.13
C THR A 169 -2.93 26.10 -0.84
N GLY A 170 -3.91 26.31 -1.71
CA GLY A 170 -4.17 27.65 -2.25
C GLY A 170 -4.67 28.54 -1.13
N ILE A 171 -3.78 29.13 -0.37
CA ILE A 171 -4.07 30.32 0.42
C ILE A 171 -3.75 31.49 -0.52
N PRO A 172 -4.72 32.41 -0.73
CA PRO A 172 -4.55 33.55 -1.60
C PRO A 172 -3.49 34.52 -1.10
#